data_114f41ce3c4af651aec42d287f31be57
#
_entry.id   114f41ce3c4af651aec42d287f31be57
#
_cell.length_a   1.000
_cell.length_b   1.000
_cell.length_c   1.000
_cell.angle_alpha   90.00
_cell.angle_beta   90.00
_cell.angle_gamma   90.00
#
_symmetry.space_group_name_H-M   'P 1'
#
loop_
_entity.id
_entity.type
_entity.pdbx_description
1 polymer ?
#
loop_
_entity_poly.entity_id
_entity_poly.type
_entity_poly.pdbx_seq_one_letter_code
_entity_poly.pdbx_strand_id
1 'polypeptide(L)'
;RMGKFQLAGDGDILLDEIGDMDLQMQSKLLRVLESREFERVGGREIIPLRAGIIASTNQNLLAMSERRAFRADLYYRLSTIELYLPPLRARPEDIPLLIDRLCAQKGGRLRLTSQAMEYLQRYTWPGNVRQLKNLVGRWLVFYDGVQITGRHVVDELTIGQRSYNEAFGVTDPLAGTESPSGPASAPPPTLADQERAALEQALEDAKLVHEMLT
;
A
#
# COMPACT_ATOMS: atom_id res chain seq x y z
N ARG A 1 23.44 -14.93 17.05
CA ARG A 1 22.33 -13.96 17.05
C ARG A 1 21.02 -14.69 17.21
N MET A 2 20.12 -14.24 18.08
CA MET A 2 18.81 -14.83 18.32
C MET A 2 17.93 -14.70 17.07
N GLY A 3 17.30 -15.80 16.65
CA GLY A 3 16.41 -15.83 15.47
C GLY A 3 15.00 -15.30 15.76
N LYS A 4 14.24 -14.96 14.72
CA LYS A 4 12.88 -14.38 14.84
C LYS A 4 11.92 -15.29 15.59
N PHE A 5 11.94 -16.60 15.31
CA PHE A 5 11.11 -17.59 16.02
C PHE A 5 11.41 -17.64 17.52
N GLN A 6 12.67 -17.52 17.90
CA GLN A 6 13.07 -17.51 19.28
C GLN A 6 12.71 -16.18 19.99
N LEU A 7 12.77 -15.07 19.25
CA LEU A 7 12.37 -13.76 19.78
C LEU A 7 10.87 -13.64 20.02
N ALA A 8 10.06 -14.36 19.25
CA ALA A 8 8.61 -14.39 19.43
C ALA A 8 8.17 -15.02 20.76
N GLY A 9 8.98 -15.95 21.32
CA GLY A 9 8.69 -16.60 22.61
C GLY A 9 7.32 -17.26 22.63
N ASP A 10 6.47 -16.87 23.58
CA ASP A 10 5.08 -17.30 23.74
C ASP A 10 4.06 -16.38 23.03
N GLY A 11 4.53 -15.38 22.25
CA GLY A 11 3.69 -14.45 21.50
C GLY A 11 3.31 -14.99 20.12
N ASP A 12 3.13 -14.07 19.16
CA ASP A 12 2.76 -14.40 17.77
C ASP A 12 3.86 -13.98 16.81
N ILE A 13 4.00 -14.72 15.71
CA ILE A 13 4.87 -14.38 14.59
C ILE A 13 4.04 -14.24 13.31
N LEU A 14 4.18 -13.10 12.65
CA LEU A 14 3.59 -12.86 11.35
C LEU A 14 4.58 -13.25 10.25
N LEU A 15 4.14 -14.15 9.37
CA LEU A 15 4.80 -14.51 8.12
C LEU A 15 4.12 -13.78 6.98
N ASP A 16 4.67 -12.65 6.58
CA ASP A 16 4.09 -11.81 5.54
C ASP A 16 4.55 -12.26 4.15
N GLU A 17 3.64 -12.16 3.16
CA GLU A 17 3.86 -12.54 1.76
C GLU A 17 4.38 -13.99 1.60
N ILE A 18 3.73 -14.94 2.29
CA ILE A 18 4.17 -16.35 2.32
C ILE A 18 4.18 -16.99 0.92
N GLY A 19 3.39 -16.48 -0.02
CA GLY A 19 3.34 -16.94 -1.41
C GLY A 19 4.64 -16.72 -2.18
N ASP A 20 5.48 -15.77 -1.75
CA ASP A 20 6.76 -15.45 -2.40
C ASP A 20 7.92 -16.31 -1.87
N MET A 21 7.65 -17.18 -0.92
CA MET A 21 8.67 -18.07 -0.33
C MET A 21 9.08 -19.16 -1.32
N ASP A 22 10.39 -19.40 -1.47
CA ASP A 22 10.90 -20.48 -2.28
C ASP A 22 10.56 -21.88 -1.71
N LEU A 23 10.52 -22.90 -2.58
CA LEU A 23 10.12 -24.26 -2.20
C LEU A 23 11.02 -24.91 -1.13
N GLN A 24 12.30 -24.51 -1.04
CA GLN A 24 13.19 -25.04 -0.02
C GLN A 24 12.85 -24.48 1.36
N MET A 25 12.55 -23.17 1.41
CA MET A 25 12.12 -22.52 2.64
C MET A 25 10.73 -23.00 3.07
N GLN A 26 9.80 -23.22 2.11
CA GLN A 26 8.50 -23.83 2.40
C GLN A 26 8.66 -25.20 3.08
N SER A 27 9.59 -26.05 2.62
CA SER A 27 9.87 -27.36 3.22
C SER A 27 10.41 -27.25 4.64
N LYS A 28 11.27 -26.26 4.90
CA LYS A 28 11.81 -26.00 6.25
C LYS A 28 10.72 -25.49 7.18
N LEU A 29 9.89 -24.55 6.70
CA LEU A 29 8.77 -24.03 7.47
C LEU A 29 7.78 -25.12 7.82
N LEU A 30 7.43 -26.00 6.87
CA LEU A 30 6.53 -27.13 7.13
C LEU A 30 7.04 -27.99 8.29
N ARG A 31 8.33 -28.37 8.27
CA ARG A 31 8.93 -29.13 9.38
C ARG A 31 8.77 -28.44 10.73
N VAL A 32 9.05 -27.13 10.78
CA VAL A 32 8.90 -26.34 12.02
C VAL A 32 7.45 -26.29 12.49
N LEU A 33 6.47 -26.18 11.57
CA LEU A 33 5.04 -26.18 11.90
C LEU A 33 4.54 -27.55 12.37
N GLU A 34 5.09 -28.64 11.83
CA GLU A 34 4.72 -30.01 12.17
C GLU A 34 5.32 -30.46 13.51
N SER A 35 6.65 -30.29 13.65
CA SER A 35 7.36 -30.72 14.86
C SER A 35 7.15 -29.76 16.03
N ARG A 36 6.78 -28.51 15.76
CA ARG A 36 6.76 -27.40 16.74
C ARG A 36 8.11 -27.16 17.38
N GLU A 37 9.17 -27.42 16.61
CA GLU A 37 10.56 -27.28 17.03
C GLU A 37 11.39 -26.70 15.89
N PHE A 38 12.47 -26.00 16.22
CA PHE A 38 13.44 -25.50 15.26
C PHE A 38 14.85 -25.47 15.83
N GLU A 39 15.85 -25.44 14.94
CA GLU A 39 17.25 -25.30 15.29
C GLU A 39 17.79 -23.93 14.89
N ARG A 40 18.78 -23.45 15.62
CA ARG A 40 19.54 -22.24 15.21
C ARG A 40 20.40 -22.58 14.00
N VAL A 41 20.58 -21.61 13.11
CA VAL A 41 21.52 -21.73 11.98
C VAL A 41 22.92 -21.99 12.54
N GLY A 42 23.51 -23.13 12.19
CA GLY A 42 24.82 -23.59 12.67
C GLY A 42 24.83 -24.17 14.09
N GLY A 43 23.68 -24.29 14.73
CA GLY A 43 23.50 -24.95 16.04
C GLY A 43 22.88 -26.34 15.89
N ARG A 44 22.97 -27.15 16.95
CA ARG A 44 22.31 -28.46 17.06
C ARG A 44 21.28 -28.50 18.21
N GLU A 45 21.07 -27.36 18.85
CA GLU A 45 20.11 -27.26 19.95
C GLU A 45 18.69 -27.16 19.39
N ILE A 46 17.83 -28.08 19.81
CA ILE A 46 16.41 -28.09 19.46
C ILE A 46 15.68 -27.12 20.39
N ILE A 47 14.97 -26.18 19.81
CA ILE A 47 14.24 -25.14 20.51
C ILE A 47 12.73 -25.30 20.20
N PRO A 48 11.86 -25.41 21.22
CA PRO A 48 10.43 -25.55 21.00
C PRO A 48 9.83 -24.23 20.46
N LEU A 49 8.98 -24.33 19.45
CA LEU A 49 8.18 -23.23 18.90
C LEU A 49 6.88 -23.11 19.71
N ARG A 50 6.82 -22.11 20.58
CA ARG A 50 5.63 -21.81 21.40
C ARG A 50 4.75 -20.74 20.76
N ALA A 51 5.32 -19.91 19.89
CA ALA A 51 4.62 -18.82 19.24
C ALA A 51 3.44 -19.29 18.39
N GLY A 52 2.36 -18.51 18.38
CA GLY A 52 1.32 -18.56 17.37
C GLY A 52 1.86 -18.16 16.01
N ILE A 53 1.31 -18.76 14.94
CA ILE A 53 1.72 -18.41 13.57
C ILE A 53 0.54 -17.78 12.85
N ILE A 54 0.78 -16.57 12.31
CA ILE A 54 -0.14 -15.85 11.43
C ILE A 54 0.57 -15.72 10.09
N ALA A 55 -0.07 -16.20 9.03
CA ALA A 55 0.45 -16.08 7.67
C ALA A 55 -0.41 -15.10 6.86
N SER A 56 0.22 -14.25 6.05
CA SER A 56 -0.49 -13.37 5.12
C SER A 56 0.03 -13.56 3.70
N THR A 57 -0.86 -13.39 2.73
CA THR A 57 -0.54 -13.45 1.31
C THR A 57 -1.57 -12.67 0.50
N ASN A 58 -1.14 -12.11 -0.63
CA ASN A 58 -2.00 -11.54 -1.66
C ASN A 58 -2.24 -12.51 -2.82
N GLN A 59 -1.67 -13.73 -2.77
CA GLN A 59 -1.72 -14.74 -3.81
C GLN A 59 -2.71 -15.86 -3.44
N ASN A 60 -3.27 -16.50 -4.46
CA ASN A 60 -4.08 -17.69 -4.29
C ASN A 60 -3.17 -18.93 -4.12
N LEU A 61 -2.88 -19.30 -2.86
CA LEU A 61 -1.97 -20.40 -2.55
C LEU A 61 -2.49 -21.75 -3.05
N LEU A 62 -3.81 -21.95 -3.11
CA LEU A 62 -4.39 -23.20 -3.63
C LEU A 62 -4.09 -23.34 -5.14
N ALA A 63 -4.33 -22.31 -5.92
CA ALA A 63 -3.98 -22.28 -7.34
C ALA A 63 -2.46 -22.40 -7.58
N MET A 64 -1.64 -21.85 -6.67
CA MET A 64 -0.18 -22.05 -6.73
C MET A 64 0.22 -23.48 -6.44
N SER A 65 -0.48 -24.18 -5.53
CA SER A 65 -0.19 -25.57 -5.21
C SER A 65 -0.49 -26.51 -6.39
N GLU A 66 -1.56 -26.24 -7.14
CA GLU A 66 -1.88 -26.95 -8.39
C GLU A 66 -0.76 -26.82 -9.45
N ARG A 67 -0.14 -25.63 -9.52
CA ARG A 67 1.00 -25.34 -10.42
C ARG A 67 2.35 -25.73 -9.83
N ARG A 68 2.39 -26.38 -8.67
CA ARG A 68 3.61 -26.77 -7.94
C ARG A 68 4.53 -25.59 -7.57
N ALA A 69 4.01 -24.36 -7.55
CA ALA A 69 4.71 -23.18 -7.08
C ALA A 69 4.63 -22.99 -5.56
N PHE A 70 3.66 -23.65 -4.93
CA PHE A 70 3.52 -23.73 -3.48
C PHE A 70 3.22 -25.18 -3.08
N ARG A 71 3.69 -25.62 -1.92
CA ARG A 71 3.48 -26.99 -1.43
C ARG A 71 2.06 -27.13 -0.87
N ALA A 72 1.34 -28.13 -1.33
CA ALA A 72 -0.02 -28.40 -0.88
C ALA A 72 -0.07 -28.75 0.62
N ASP A 73 0.92 -29.51 1.12
CA ASP A 73 1.01 -29.90 2.53
C ASP A 73 1.19 -28.66 3.44
N LEU A 74 2.02 -27.70 3.04
CA LEU A 74 2.19 -26.44 3.77
C LEU A 74 0.89 -25.59 3.73
N TYR A 75 0.21 -25.52 2.56
CA TYR A 75 -1.06 -24.83 2.46
C TYR A 75 -2.06 -25.36 3.48
N TYR A 76 -2.31 -26.68 3.50
CA TYR A 76 -3.25 -27.27 4.45
C TYR A 76 -2.83 -27.11 5.92
N ARG A 77 -1.54 -27.00 6.20
CA ARG A 77 -1.06 -26.74 7.57
C ARG A 77 -1.30 -25.30 8.01
N LEU A 78 -1.24 -24.34 7.09
CA LEU A 78 -1.48 -22.92 7.36
C LEU A 78 -2.96 -22.57 7.36
N SER A 79 -3.78 -23.18 6.50
CA SER A 79 -5.19 -22.83 6.27
C SER A 79 -6.16 -23.40 7.33
N THR A 80 -5.71 -23.52 8.57
CA THR A 80 -6.57 -23.98 9.68
C THR A 80 -7.73 -22.99 9.95
N ILE A 81 -7.43 -21.70 9.88
CA ILE A 81 -8.42 -20.60 9.96
C ILE A 81 -8.06 -19.60 8.87
N GLU A 82 -8.96 -19.44 7.91
CA GLU A 82 -8.77 -18.47 6.81
C GLU A 82 -9.60 -17.23 7.04
N LEU A 83 -8.93 -16.07 6.95
CA LEU A 83 -9.56 -14.76 7.03
C LEU A 83 -9.40 -14.04 5.69
N TYR A 84 -10.50 -13.82 4.99
CA TYR A 84 -10.51 -13.06 3.77
C TYR A 84 -10.69 -11.57 4.06
N LEU A 85 -9.71 -10.76 3.67
CA LEU A 85 -9.76 -9.30 3.77
C LEU A 85 -10.22 -8.72 2.42
N PRO A 86 -11.45 -8.18 2.33
CA PRO A 86 -11.93 -7.61 1.07
C PRO A 86 -11.10 -6.38 0.68
N PRO A 87 -10.87 -6.17 -0.63
CA PRO A 87 -10.21 -4.97 -1.11
C PRO A 87 -11.05 -3.72 -0.84
N LEU A 88 -10.41 -2.54 -0.82
CA LEU A 88 -11.07 -1.28 -0.47
C LEU A 88 -12.26 -0.94 -1.37
N ARG A 89 -12.20 -1.29 -2.67
CA ARG A 89 -13.33 -1.14 -3.61
C ARG A 89 -14.60 -1.93 -3.24
N ALA A 90 -14.47 -2.98 -2.43
CA ALA A 90 -15.59 -3.79 -1.95
C ALA A 90 -16.19 -3.28 -0.63
N ARG A 91 -15.61 -2.21 -0.05
CA ARG A 91 -16.07 -1.57 1.20
C ARG A 91 -15.93 -0.05 1.11
N PRO A 92 -16.57 0.62 0.13
CA PRO A 92 -16.46 2.05 -0.07
C PRO A 92 -16.97 2.87 1.13
N GLU A 93 -17.87 2.31 1.92
CA GLU A 93 -18.40 2.89 3.16
C GLU A 93 -17.34 3.10 4.25
N ASP A 94 -16.24 2.35 4.22
CA ASP A 94 -15.16 2.50 5.18
C ASP A 94 -14.24 3.70 4.86
N ILE A 95 -14.29 4.22 3.61
CA ILE A 95 -13.37 5.27 3.15
C ILE A 95 -13.43 6.54 4.01
N PRO A 96 -14.60 7.09 4.38
CA PRO A 96 -14.67 8.27 5.23
C PRO A 96 -13.98 8.04 6.59
N LEU A 97 -14.29 6.93 7.24
CA LEU A 97 -13.71 6.56 8.54
C LEU A 97 -12.20 6.35 8.46
N LEU A 98 -11.72 5.73 7.38
CA LEU A 98 -10.28 5.55 7.14
C LEU A 98 -9.57 6.88 6.96
N ILE A 99 -10.16 7.83 6.22
CA ILE A 99 -9.61 9.18 6.04
C ILE A 99 -9.50 9.89 7.38
N ASP A 100 -10.58 9.89 8.18
CA ASP A 100 -10.58 10.53 9.50
C ASP A 100 -9.51 9.94 10.41
N ARG A 101 -9.38 8.62 10.44
CA ARG A 101 -8.36 7.93 11.23
C ARG A 101 -6.94 8.25 10.76
N LEU A 102 -6.71 8.28 9.45
CA LEU A 102 -5.40 8.61 8.87
C LEU A 102 -5.02 10.07 9.16
N CYS A 103 -5.99 11.00 9.09
CA CYS A 103 -5.80 12.39 9.48
C CYS A 103 -5.43 12.52 10.96
N ALA A 104 -6.18 11.85 11.84
CA ALA A 104 -5.92 11.86 13.28
C ALA A 104 -4.52 11.32 13.63
N GLN A 105 -4.08 10.24 12.98
CA GLN A 105 -2.73 9.68 13.17
C GLN A 105 -1.61 10.64 12.76
N LYS A 106 -1.86 11.54 11.82
CA LYS A 106 -0.89 12.54 11.32
C LYS A 106 -1.04 13.91 11.98
N GLY A 107 -1.99 14.08 12.89
CA GLY A 107 -2.25 15.34 13.61
C GLY A 107 -2.87 16.43 12.73
N GLY A 108 -3.47 16.06 11.58
CA GLY A 108 -4.07 16.99 10.64
C GLY A 108 -5.58 16.76 10.44
N ARG A 109 -6.21 17.61 9.64
CA ARG A 109 -7.62 17.51 9.28
C ARG A 109 -7.84 17.92 7.84
N LEU A 110 -8.59 17.15 7.08
CA LEU A 110 -8.99 17.47 5.71
C LEU A 110 -10.46 17.92 5.68
N ARG A 111 -10.77 18.84 4.79
CA ARG A 111 -12.13 19.26 4.49
C ARG A 111 -12.47 18.80 3.08
N LEU A 112 -13.31 17.77 2.97
CA LEU A 112 -13.75 17.26 1.67
C LEU A 112 -15.17 17.70 1.39
N THR A 113 -15.46 18.05 0.12
CA THR A 113 -16.84 18.22 -0.35
C THR A 113 -17.52 16.87 -0.48
N SER A 114 -18.86 16.85 -0.50
CA SER A 114 -19.63 15.61 -0.74
C SER A 114 -19.26 14.98 -2.09
N GLN A 115 -19.03 15.81 -3.11
CA GLN A 115 -18.59 15.35 -4.43
C GLN A 115 -17.21 14.70 -4.39
N ALA A 116 -16.25 15.26 -3.63
CA ALA A 116 -14.94 14.66 -3.44
C ALA A 116 -15.04 13.27 -2.80
N MET A 117 -15.88 13.14 -1.76
CA MET A 117 -16.11 11.87 -1.10
C MET A 117 -16.75 10.84 -2.03
N GLU A 118 -17.72 11.25 -2.85
CA GLU A 118 -18.36 10.37 -3.85
C GLU A 118 -17.34 9.81 -4.87
N TYR A 119 -16.43 10.65 -5.38
CA TYR A 119 -15.37 10.18 -6.27
C TYR A 119 -14.43 9.19 -5.59
N LEU A 120 -14.03 9.45 -4.34
CA LEU A 120 -13.19 8.53 -3.57
C LEU A 120 -13.86 7.18 -3.35
N GLN A 121 -15.16 7.16 -3.06
CA GLN A 121 -15.92 5.93 -2.84
C GLN A 121 -16.12 5.10 -4.12
N ARG A 122 -16.18 5.76 -5.28
CA ARG A 122 -16.31 5.09 -6.58
C ARG A 122 -15.00 4.63 -7.20
N TYR A 123 -13.88 5.11 -6.71
CA TYR A 123 -12.59 4.75 -7.26
C TYR A 123 -12.21 3.30 -6.96
N THR A 124 -11.48 2.66 -7.86
CA THR A 124 -11.15 1.22 -7.80
C THR A 124 -10.09 0.85 -6.78
N TRP A 125 -9.28 1.81 -6.34
CA TRP A 125 -8.22 1.64 -5.34
C TRP A 125 -7.29 0.45 -5.62
N PRO A 126 -6.57 0.39 -6.74
CA PRO A 126 -5.68 -0.72 -7.06
C PRO A 126 -4.61 -0.94 -5.97
N GLY A 127 -4.12 0.11 -5.33
CA GLY A 127 -3.20 0.04 -4.18
C GLY A 127 -3.91 -0.02 -2.81
N ASN A 128 -5.23 -0.23 -2.78
CA ASN A 128 -6.03 -0.39 -1.57
C ASN A 128 -5.78 0.72 -0.52
N VAL A 129 -5.77 0.38 0.76
CA VAL A 129 -5.56 1.30 1.88
C VAL A 129 -4.17 1.96 1.83
N ARG A 130 -3.16 1.30 1.25
CA ARG A 130 -1.82 1.89 1.09
C ARG A 130 -1.85 3.10 0.16
N GLN A 131 -2.60 3.02 -0.94
CA GLN A 131 -2.80 4.13 -1.87
C GLN A 131 -3.59 5.28 -1.21
N LEU A 132 -4.68 4.96 -0.51
CA LEU A 132 -5.46 5.95 0.24
C LEU A 132 -4.60 6.67 1.29
N LYS A 133 -3.79 5.93 2.05
CA LYS A 133 -2.87 6.49 3.06
C LYS A 133 -1.87 7.46 2.45
N ASN A 134 -1.32 7.14 1.28
CA ASN A 134 -0.39 8.01 0.56
C ASN A 134 -1.10 9.28 0.05
N LEU A 135 -2.30 9.14 -0.51
CA LEU A 135 -3.12 10.26 -0.96
C LEU A 135 -3.44 11.23 0.19
N VAL A 136 -3.98 10.71 1.29
CA VAL A 136 -4.27 11.50 2.51
C VAL A 136 -3.00 12.17 3.04
N GLY A 137 -1.87 11.45 3.01
CA GLY A 137 -0.60 12.00 3.44
C GLY A 137 -0.14 13.21 2.61
N ARG A 138 -0.26 13.15 1.28
CA ARG A 138 0.01 14.30 0.39
C ARG A 138 -0.96 15.44 0.65
N TRP A 139 -2.25 15.14 0.75
CA TRP A 139 -3.26 16.18 0.96
C TRP A 139 -3.09 16.95 2.27
N LEU A 140 -2.64 16.30 3.33
CA LEU A 140 -2.35 16.98 4.59
C LEU A 140 -1.17 17.94 4.50
N VAL A 141 -0.28 17.74 3.53
CA VAL A 141 0.86 18.65 3.29
C VAL A 141 0.47 19.79 2.34
N PHE A 142 -0.20 19.46 1.23
CA PHE A 142 -0.44 20.44 0.15
C PHE A 142 -1.76 21.20 0.26
N TYR A 143 -2.76 20.66 0.99
CA TYR A 143 -4.10 21.24 1.10
C TYR A 143 -4.46 21.61 2.55
N ASP A 144 -3.47 22.01 3.37
CA ASP A 144 -3.75 22.45 4.74
C ASP A 144 -4.68 23.67 4.73
N GLY A 145 -5.81 23.55 5.45
CA GLY A 145 -6.84 24.59 5.49
C GLY A 145 -7.69 24.77 4.21
N VAL A 146 -7.35 24.11 3.10
CA VAL A 146 -8.06 24.19 1.82
C VAL A 146 -9.16 23.13 1.74
N GLN A 147 -10.30 23.48 1.12
CA GLN A 147 -11.37 22.52 0.87
C GLN A 147 -11.09 21.71 -0.39
N ILE A 148 -10.98 20.39 -0.25
CA ILE A 148 -10.76 19.45 -1.36
C ILE A 148 -12.07 19.20 -2.08
N THR A 149 -12.10 19.50 -3.37
CA THR A 149 -13.24 19.34 -4.27
C THR A 149 -13.11 18.06 -5.10
N GLY A 150 -14.19 17.68 -5.80
CA GLY A 150 -14.17 16.53 -6.72
C GLY A 150 -13.10 16.67 -7.81
N ARG A 151 -12.80 17.89 -8.28
CA ARG A 151 -11.74 18.15 -9.27
C ARG A 151 -10.36 17.77 -8.73
N HIS A 152 -10.02 18.20 -7.51
CA HIS A 152 -8.75 17.82 -6.87
C HIS A 152 -8.58 16.29 -6.77
N VAL A 153 -9.67 15.56 -6.47
CA VAL A 153 -9.64 14.10 -6.41
C VAL A 153 -9.35 13.49 -7.79
N VAL A 154 -10.04 13.96 -8.84
CA VAL A 154 -9.86 13.44 -10.20
C VAL A 154 -8.43 13.69 -10.69
N ASP A 155 -7.90 14.90 -10.51
CA ASP A 155 -6.54 15.28 -10.92
C ASP A 155 -5.50 14.37 -10.26
N GLU A 156 -5.58 14.20 -8.93
CA GLU A 156 -4.67 13.35 -8.16
C GLU A 156 -4.75 11.85 -8.54
N LEU A 157 -5.96 11.34 -8.72
CA LEU A 157 -6.14 9.94 -9.06
C LEU A 157 -5.71 9.63 -10.50
N THR A 158 -5.88 10.59 -11.43
CA THR A 158 -5.44 10.46 -12.83
C THR A 158 -3.91 10.45 -12.92
N ILE A 159 -3.23 11.34 -12.20
CA ILE A 159 -1.76 11.37 -12.14
C ILE A 159 -1.23 10.05 -11.54
N GLY A 160 -1.82 9.61 -10.42
CA GLY A 160 -1.46 8.34 -9.79
C GLY A 160 -1.68 7.12 -10.68
N GLN A 161 -2.74 7.12 -11.50
CA GLN A 161 -3.03 6.05 -12.45
C GLN A 161 -2.02 6.02 -13.60
N ARG A 162 -1.64 7.16 -14.15
CA ARG A 162 -0.61 7.26 -15.21
C ARG A 162 0.73 6.71 -14.72
N SER A 163 1.19 7.17 -13.57
CA SER A 163 2.44 6.68 -12.98
C SER A 163 2.41 5.18 -12.68
N TYR A 164 1.25 4.64 -12.25
CA TYR A 164 1.06 3.22 -12.04
C TYR A 164 1.12 2.43 -13.35
N ASN A 165 0.39 2.87 -14.38
CA ASN A 165 0.34 2.22 -15.69
C ASN A 165 1.71 2.23 -16.38
N GLU A 166 2.47 3.33 -16.29
CA GLU A 166 3.83 3.43 -16.81
C GLU A 166 4.79 2.48 -16.08
N ALA A 167 4.70 2.40 -14.74
CA ALA A 167 5.57 1.53 -13.95
C ALA A 167 5.32 0.03 -14.16
N PHE A 168 4.08 -0.36 -14.47
CA PHE A 168 3.67 -1.77 -14.60
C PHE A 168 3.28 -2.19 -16.01
N GLY A 169 3.47 -1.31 -17.03
CA GLY A 169 3.19 -1.62 -18.42
C GLY A 169 1.73 -1.92 -18.76
N VAL A 170 0.78 -1.39 -17.95
CA VAL A 170 -0.67 -1.58 -18.13
C VAL A 170 -1.15 -0.57 -19.17
N THR A 171 -1.57 -1.03 -20.36
CA THR A 171 -2.20 -0.18 -21.38
C THR A 171 -3.58 0.28 -20.88
N ASP A 172 -3.81 1.60 -20.90
CA ASP A 172 -5.08 2.21 -20.52
C ASP A 172 -6.19 1.84 -21.51
N PRO A 173 -7.27 1.14 -21.08
CA PRO A 173 -8.38 0.81 -21.98
C PRO A 173 -9.23 2.02 -22.40
N LEU A 174 -8.99 3.22 -21.86
CA LEU A 174 -9.75 4.44 -22.13
C LEU A 174 -9.01 5.49 -22.98
N ALA A 175 -7.85 5.16 -23.55
CA ALA A 175 -7.07 6.08 -24.38
C ALA A 175 -7.69 6.41 -25.77
N GLY A 176 -8.97 6.07 -26.00
CA GLY A 176 -9.65 6.18 -27.30
C GLY A 176 -10.83 7.15 -27.39
N THR A 177 -11.11 8.01 -26.38
CA THR A 177 -12.17 9.01 -26.51
C THR A 177 -11.63 10.42 -26.56
N GLU A 178 -11.61 10.97 -27.78
CA GLU A 178 -11.28 12.38 -28.07
C GLU A 178 -12.25 13.32 -27.33
N SER A 179 -11.68 14.33 -26.69
CA SER A 179 -12.43 15.42 -26.05
C SER A 179 -12.99 16.38 -27.09
N PRO A 180 -14.21 16.92 -26.95
CA PRO A 180 -14.73 17.96 -27.83
C PRO A 180 -14.03 19.29 -27.58
N SER A 181 -13.50 19.87 -28.66
CA SER A 181 -12.85 21.16 -28.72
C SER A 181 -13.85 22.31 -28.57
N GLY A 182 -13.72 23.08 -27.46
CA GLY A 182 -14.32 24.40 -27.30
C GLY A 182 -13.30 25.38 -26.68
N PRO A 183 -13.28 26.68 -26.98
CA PRO A 183 -12.25 27.60 -26.54
C PRO A 183 -12.37 27.84 -25.04
N ALA A 184 -11.44 27.33 -24.27
CA ALA A 184 -11.38 27.45 -22.82
C ALA A 184 -10.40 28.53 -22.42
N SER A 185 -10.85 29.43 -21.52
CA SER A 185 -9.99 30.23 -20.67
C SER A 185 -8.90 29.37 -20.01
N ALA A 186 -7.68 29.92 -19.89
CA ALA A 186 -6.53 29.20 -19.34
C ALA A 186 -6.90 28.47 -18.05
N PRO A 187 -6.59 27.18 -17.93
CA PRO A 187 -6.87 26.43 -16.71
C PRO A 187 -6.04 26.97 -15.53
N PRO A 188 -6.58 26.97 -14.32
CA PRO A 188 -5.77 27.26 -13.14
C PRO A 188 -4.59 26.28 -13.06
N PRO A 189 -3.44 26.71 -12.48
CA PRO A 189 -2.24 25.89 -12.44
C PRO A 189 -2.52 24.52 -11.84
N THR A 190 -2.03 23.47 -12.50
CA THR A 190 -2.15 22.08 -12.02
C THR A 190 -1.29 21.87 -10.78
N LEU A 191 -1.54 20.80 -10.03
CA LEU A 191 -0.70 20.42 -8.88
C LEU A 191 0.77 20.29 -9.29
N ALA A 192 1.02 19.74 -10.48
CA ALA A 192 2.37 19.62 -11.06
C ALA A 192 3.01 21.01 -11.31
N ASP A 193 2.23 22.00 -11.73
CA ASP A 193 2.70 23.36 -11.91
C ASP A 193 2.98 24.05 -10.56
N GLN A 194 2.17 23.76 -9.54
CA GLN A 194 2.38 24.25 -8.17
C GLN A 194 3.58 23.58 -7.51
N GLU A 195 3.77 22.26 -7.67
CA GLU A 195 4.94 21.54 -7.19
C GLU A 195 6.22 22.04 -7.85
N ARG A 196 6.17 22.29 -9.16
CA ARG A 196 7.30 22.84 -9.91
C ARG A 196 7.64 24.25 -9.46
N ALA A 197 6.64 25.11 -9.27
CA ALA A 197 6.84 26.45 -8.75
C ALA A 197 7.39 26.46 -7.30
N ALA A 198 6.89 25.55 -6.45
CA ALA A 198 7.38 25.39 -5.08
C ALA A 198 8.82 24.84 -5.03
N LEU A 199 9.19 23.93 -5.93
CA LEU A 199 10.55 23.41 -6.08
C LEU A 199 11.51 24.48 -6.61
N GLU A 200 11.07 25.26 -7.61
CA GLU A 200 11.84 26.38 -8.17
C GLU A 200 12.07 27.45 -7.09
N GLN A 201 11.04 27.78 -6.29
CA GLN A 201 11.16 28.73 -5.18
C GLN A 201 12.11 28.21 -4.08
N ALA A 202 12.00 26.95 -3.69
CA ALA A 202 12.89 26.34 -2.70
C ALA A 202 14.35 26.28 -3.17
N LEU A 203 14.58 26.12 -4.48
CA LEU A 203 15.91 26.12 -5.08
C LEU A 203 16.50 27.54 -5.10
N GLU A 204 15.69 28.55 -5.36
CA GLU A 204 16.07 29.96 -5.32
C GLU A 204 16.43 30.37 -3.88
N ASP A 205 15.59 30.01 -2.91
CA ASP A 205 15.83 30.27 -1.49
C ASP A 205 17.13 29.57 -0.99
N ALA A 206 17.39 28.35 -1.43
CA ALA A 206 18.63 27.64 -1.11
C ALA A 206 19.87 28.29 -1.73
N LYS A 207 19.77 28.86 -2.94
CA LYS A 207 20.86 29.64 -3.57
C LYS A 207 21.14 30.93 -2.81
N LEU A 208 20.08 31.64 -2.41
CA LEU A 208 20.20 32.88 -1.62
C LEU A 208 20.90 32.62 -0.27
N VAL A 209 20.56 31.51 0.41
CA VAL A 209 21.21 31.11 1.66
C VAL A 209 22.68 30.74 1.43
N HIS A 210 23.01 30.13 0.30
CA HIS A 210 24.40 29.79 -0.05
C HIS A 210 25.24 31.04 -0.34
N GLU A 211 24.67 32.04 -1.04
CA GLU A 211 25.35 33.33 -1.30
C GLU A 211 25.53 34.20 -0.05
N MET A 212 24.65 34.04 0.96
CA MET A 212 24.82 34.77 2.24
C MET A 212 25.84 34.11 3.19
N LEU A 213 26.28 32.88 2.92
CA LEU A 213 27.24 32.14 3.74
C LEU A 213 28.66 32.08 3.14
N THR A 214 28.87 32.66 1.97
CA THR A 214 30.16 32.84 1.29
C THR A 214 30.60 34.28 1.23
#